data_826200c888cf59d51d8dc46b541ac81e
#
_entry.id   826200c888cf59d51d8dc46b541ac81e
#
_cell.length_a   1.000
_cell.length_b   1.000
_cell.length_c   1.000
_cell.angle_alpha   90.00
_cell.angle_beta   90.00
_cell.angle_gamma   90.00
#
_symmetry.space_group_name_H-M   'P 1'
#
loop_
_entity.id
_entity.type
_entity.pdbx_description
1 polymer ?
#
loop_
_entity_poly.entity_id
_entity_poly.type
_entity_poly.pdbx_seq_one_letter_code
_entity_poly.pdbx_strand_id
1 'polypeptide(L)'
;KYSRGRTSQNNKNKIGVIAMNKSMKKSPITTHILDTSTGKPAANVAVKLFVQSNNEWHLIAQGKTDTDGRITDWLDTDVEFATYKMEFDLDSYYQNKEMPAFYPEAQITFRLQDKKHHHIPLLLSPFGYSTYRGS
;
A
#
# COMPACT_ATOMS: atom_id res chain seq x y z
N LYS A 1 14.24 -7.42 8.78
CA LYS A 1 13.82 -8.07 8.16
C LYS A 1 13.02 -7.77 7.09
N TYR A 2 12.37 -7.01 7.05
CA TYR A 2 11.58 -6.77 5.94
C TYR A 2 12.25 -5.93 4.95
N SER A 3 12.40 -5.66 4.48
CA SER A 3 12.82 -4.94 3.62
C SER A 3 13.46 -4.90 2.94
N ARG A 4 13.99 -4.85 2.90
CA ARG A 4 14.66 -4.75 2.37
C ARG A 4 15.00 -5.12 1.60
N GLY A 5 15.01 -5.14 1.06
CA GLY A 5 15.28 -5.49 0.26
C GLY A 5 16.10 -6.20 0.08
N ARG A 6 16.56 -6.47 0.45
CA ARG A 6 17.15 -7.03 0.33
C ARG A 6 17.80 -7.51 -0.11
N THR A 7 18.09 -7.48 -0.36
CA THR A 7 18.61 -7.83 -0.77
C THR A 7 19.25 -8.20 -1.26
N SER A 8 19.77 -8.45 -1.47
CA SER A 8 20.38 -8.84 -1.86
C SER A 8 21.00 -8.97 -2.61
N GLN A 9 21.50 -9.13 -3.01
CA GLN A 9 22.17 -9.22 -3.62
C GLN A 9 22.98 -10.16 -4.03
N ASN A 10 23.36 -10.61 -4.37
CA ASN A 10 24.22 -11.43 -4.29
C ASN A 10 24.50 -12.17 -5.42
N ASN A 11 24.05 -12.89 -6.08
CA ASN A 11 24.38 -13.50 -7.18
C ASN A 11 23.55 -13.05 -8.22
N LYS A 12 24.08 -12.34 -9.15
CA LYS A 12 23.37 -11.59 -10.09
C LYS A 12 22.56 -12.42 -11.05
N ASN A 13 23.04 -13.59 -11.42
CA ASN A 13 22.27 -14.43 -12.32
C ASN A 13 21.04 -14.99 -11.66
N LYS A 14 21.18 -15.41 -10.43
CA LYS A 14 20.05 -15.87 -9.70
C LYS A 14 19.09 -14.74 -9.43
N ILE A 15 19.61 -13.56 -9.18
CA ILE A 15 18.78 -12.41 -8.93
C ILE A 15 17.92 -12.10 -10.13
N GLY A 16 18.44 -12.25 -11.34
CA GLY A 16 17.64 -11.98 -12.52
C GLY A 16 16.44 -12.90 -12.63
N VAL A 17 16.63 -14.19 -12.41
CA VAL A 17 15.52 -15.12 -12.48
C VAL A 17 14.52 -14.88 -11.36
N ILE A 18 15.02 -14.66 -10.17
CA ILE A 18 14.15 -14.40 -9.05
C ILE A 18 13.38 -13.11 -9.23
N ALA A 19 14.02 -12.09 -9.78
CA ALA A 19 13.35 -10.83 -10.01
C ALA A 19 12.20 -10.96 -10.99
N MET A 20 12.36 -11.78 -12.04
CA MET A 20 11.27 -12.02 -12.95
C MET A 20 10.11 -12.69 -12.26
N ASN A 21 10.37 -13.70 -11.44
CA ASN A 21 9.30 -14.36 -10.70
C ASN A 21 8.61 -13.40 -9.75
N LYS A 22 9.38 -12.56 -9.08
CA LYS A 22 8.79 -11.60 -8.16
C LYS A 22 7.94 -10.57 -8.88
N SER A 23 8.40 -10.12 -10.03
CA SER A 23 7.65 -9.08 -10.75
C SER A 23 6.32 -9.60 -11.26
N MET A 24 6.15 -10.90 -11.36
CA MET A 24 4.89 -11.49 -11.76
C MET A 24 4.00 -11.82 -10.60
N LYS A 25 4.45 -11.55 -9.39
CA LYS A 25 3.75 -11.92 -8.19
C LYS A 25 3.34 -10.67 -7.45
N LYS A 26 2.06 -10.49 -7.25
CA LYS A 26 1.59 -9.36 -6.47
C LYS A 26 1.84 -9.63 -4.99
N SER A 27 2.03 -8.57 -4.23
CA SER A 27 2.09 -8.70 -2.80
C SER A 27 0.74 -9.20 -2.27
N PRO A 28 0.72 -9.87 -1.12
CA PRO A 28 -0.54 -10.36 -0.56
C PRO A 28 -1.50 -9.25 -0.14
N ILE A 29 -0.98 -8.05 0.07
CA ILE A 29 -1.79 -6.88 0.42
C ILE A 29 -1.44 -5.78 -0.57
N THR A 30 -2.46 -5.22 -1.22
CA THR A 30 -2.25 -4.16 -2.22
C THR A 30 -3.26 -3.04 -1.98
N THR A 31 -3.03 -1.90 -2.62
CA THR A 31 -3.95 -0.76 -2.53
C THR A 31 -4.06 -0.07 -3.87
N HIS A 32 -5.11 0.72 -4.02
CA HIS A 32 -5.38 1.49 -5.23
C HIS A 32 -6.17 2.72 -4.81
N ILE A 33 -5.74 3.90 -5.21
CA ILE A 33 -6.41 5.13 -4.83
C ILE A 33 -7.01 5.79 -6.06
N LEU A 34 -8.30 6.04 -6.01
CA LEU A 34 -9.01 6.77 -7.05
C LEU A 34 -9.41 8.12 -6.49
N ASP A 35 -9.01 9.19 -7.17
CA ASP A 35 -9.44 10.55 -6.84
C ASP A 35 -10.78 10.76 -7.51
N THR A 36 -11.87 10.70 -6.72
CA THR A 36 -13.21 10.77 -7.28
C THR A 36 -13.56 12.16 -7.77
N SER A 37 -12.83 13.20 -7.35
CA SER A 37 -13.10 14.54 -7.83
C SER A 37 -12.60 14.76 -9.25
N THR A 38 -11.63 13.96 -9.69
CA THR A 38 -11.12 14.04 -11.06
C THR A 38 -11.47 12.82 -11.89
N GLY A 39 -11.85 11.72 -11.24
CA GLY A 39 -12.08 10.45 -11.92
C GLY A 39 -10.80 9.75 -12.33
N LYS A 40 -9.65 10.16 -11.79
CA LYS A 40 -8.35 9.64 -12.17
C LYS A 40 -7.65 9.00 -10.99
N PRO A 41 -6.70 8.09 -11.24
CA PRO A 41 -5.92 7.52 -10.14
C PRO A 41 -5.11 8.60 -9.43
N ALA A 42 -4.90 8.41 -8.14
CA ALA A 42 -4.09 9.33 -7.35
C ALA A 42 -2.66 8.78 -7.27
N ALA A 43 -1.75 9.41 -8.00
CA ALA A 43 -0.35 9.00 -8.04
C ALA A 43 0.47 9.70 -6.98
N ASN A 44 1.58 9.07 -6.59
CA ASN A 44 2.56 9.63 -5.65
C ASN A 44 2.00 9.89 -4.25
N VAL A 45 1.01 9.11 -3.85
CA VAL A 45 0.50 9.18 -2.47
C VAL A 45 1.35 8.25 -1.61
N ALA A 46 1.90 8.78 -0.54
CA ALA A 46 2.71 7.98 0.38
C ALA A 46 1.79 7.14 1.26
N VAL A 47 2.09 5.85 1.37
CA VAL A 47 1.28 4.90 2.14
C VAL A 47 2.21 4.08 2.99
N LYS A 48 1.80 3.83 4.24
CA LYS A 48 2.51 2.95 5.16
C LYS A 48 1.61 1.81 5.55
N LEU A 49 2.19 0.64 5.72
CA LEU A 49 1.47 -0.55 6.14
C LEU A 49 2.05 -1.05 7.45
N PHE A 50 1.17 -1.27 8.42
CA PHE A 50 1.55 -1.72 9.76
C PHE A 50 0.85 -3.02 10.09
N VAL A 51 1.49 -3.83 10.92
CA VAL A 51 0.87 -5.01 11.52
C VAL A 51 0.77 -4.80 13.01
N GLN A 52 -0.30 -5.29 13.61
CA GLN A 52 -0.47 -5.23 15.05
C GLN A 52 0.07 -6.49 15.69
N SER A 53 0.90 -6.32 16.71
CA SER A 53 1.47 -7.42 17.48
C SER A 53 1.65 -6.94 18.90
N ASN A 54 1.14 -7.69 19.89
CA ASN A 54 1.24 -7.33 21.30
C ASN A 54 0.69 -5.92 21.57
N ASN A 55 -0.42 -5.60 20.92
CA ASN A 55 -1.09 -4.31 21.07
C ASN A 55 -0.25 -3.13 20.58
N GLU A 56 0.74 -3.38 19.75
CA GLU A 56 1.58 -2.33 19.16
C GLU A 56 1.57 -2.44 17.65
N TRP A 57 1.71 -1.30 16.98
CA TRP A 57 1.80 -1.25 15.53
C TRP A 57 3.25 -1.25 15.09
N HIS A 58 3.56 -2.12 14.14
CA HIS A 58 4.91 -2.24 13.60
C HIS A 58 4.87 -1.97 12.10
N LEU A 59 5.66 -1.03 11.65
CA LEU A 59 5.75 -0.72 10.23
C LEU A 59 6.42 -1.87 9.50
N ILE A 60 5.75 -2.41 8.48
CA ILE A 60 6.30 -3.52 7.71
C ILE A 60 6.53 -3.18 6.24
N ALA A 61 5.91 -2.12 5.73
CA ALA A 61 6.13 -1.72 4.35
C ALA A 61 5.71 -0.27 4.17
N GLN A 62 6.31 0.39 3.19
CA GLN A 62 5.88 1.73 2.82
C GLN A 62 6.24 1.96 1.37
N GLY A 63 5.53 2.87 0.73
CA GLY A 63 5.76 3.17 -0.67
C GLY A 63 4.90 4.32 -1.10
N LYS A 64 4.95 4.61 -2.40
CA LYS A 64 4.09 5.63 -3.00
C LYS A 64 3.32 5.00 -4.14
N THR A 65 2.10 5.45 -4.33
CA THR A 65 1.31 4.94 -5.44
C THR A 65 1.97 5.33 -6.77
N ASP A 66 1.84 4.44 -7.74
CA ASP A 66 2.38 4.67 -9.07
C ASP A 66 1.41 5.51 -9.91
N THR A 67 1.67 5.63 -11.21
CA THR A 67 0.82 6.44 -12.08
C THR A 67 -0.59 5.91 -12.20
N ASP A 68 -0.80 4.63 -11.89
CA ASP A 68 -2.13 4.04 -11.86
C ASP A 68 -2.77 4.10 -10.47
N GLY A 69 -2.13 4.79 -9.54
CA GLY A 69 -2.65 4.92 -8.19
C GLY A 69 -2.49 3.67 -7.35
N ARG A 70 -1.58 2.77 -7.71
CA ARG A 70 -1.48 1.45 -7.10
C ARG A 70 -0.15 1.24 -6.40
N ILE A 71 -0.19 0.41 -5.37
CA ILE A 71 0.99 -0.21 -4.80
C ILE A 71 0.70 -1.71 -4.78
N THR A 72 1.46 -2.48 -5.55
CA THR A 72 1.18 -3.91 -5.72
C THR A 72 2.37 -4.80 -5.41
N ASP A 73 3.54 -4.23 -5.13
CA ASP A 73 4.76 -5.03 -5.00
C ASP A 73 5.63 -4.66 -3.80
N TRP A 74 5.03 -4.14 -2.74
CA TRP A 74 5.81 -3.71 -1.57
C TRP A 74 6.08 -4.80 -0.54
N LEU A 75 5.43 -5.95 -0.67
CA LEU A 75 5.68 -7.11 0.19
C LEU A 75 5.93 -8.30 -0.71
N ASP A 76 7.04 -8.98 -0.51
CA ASP A 76 7.36 -10.13 -1.33
C ASP A 76 7.32 -11.44 -0.55
N THR A 77 6.82 -11.42 0.67
CA THR A 77 6.68 -12.61 1.49
C THR A 77 5.26 -12.73 1.97
N ASP A 78 4.90 -13.94 2.39
CA ASP A 78 3.60 -14.14 3.00
C ASP A 78 3.52 -13.37 4.30
N VAL A 79 2.31 -12.98 4.66
CA VAL A 79 2.04 -12.26 5.88
C VAL A 79 1.19 -13.12 6.79
N GLU A 80 1.31 -12.89 8.09
CA GLU A 80 0.54 -13.68 9.06
C GLU A 80 -0.88 -13.18 9.14
N PHE A 81 -1.76 -14.05 9.61
CA PHE A 81 -3.10 -13.64 9.95
C PHE A 81 -3.02 -12.71 11.15
N ALA A 82 -3.49 -11.51 10.98
CA ALA A 82 -3.38 -10.48 12.00
C ALA A 82 -4.24 -9.29 11.62
N THR A 83 -4.19 -8.27 12.43
CA THR A 83 -4.81 -6.99 12.13
C THR A 83 -3.75 -6.07 11.55
N TYR A 84 -4.09 -5.41 10.47
CA TYR A 84 -3.18 -4.52 9.73
C TYR A 84 -3.80 -3.14 9.64
N LYS A 85 -2.96 -2.16 9.39
CA LYS A 85 -3.42 -0.78 9.20
C LYS A 85 -2.63 -0.14 8.07
N MET A 86 -3.35 0.51 7.16
CA MET A 86 -2.74 1.37 6.15
C MET A 86 -2.94 2.83 6.53
N GLU A 87 -1.88 3.61 6.38
CA GLU A 87 -1.95 5.06 6.57
C GLU A 87 -1.61 5.75 5.26
N PHE A 88 -2.51 6.61 4.80
CA PHE A 88 -2.37 7.34 3.55
C PHE A 88 -2.13 8.81 3.87
N ASP A 89 -1.07 9.39 3.31
CA ASP A 89 -0.76 10.81 3.49
C ASP A 89 -1.54 11.62 2.47
N LEU A 90 -2.62 12.24 2.90
CA LEU A 90 -3.49 12.98 1.99
C LEU A 90 -3.06 14.44 1.87
N ASP A 91 -2.44 15.00 2.92
CA ASP A 91 -2.00 16.39 2.88
C ASP A 91 -1.03 16.64 1.74
N SER A 92 -0.01 15.79 1.61
CA SER A 92 0.98 15.99 0.54
C SER A 92 0.37 15.91 -0.84
N TYR A 93 -0.57 14.98 -1.01
CA TYR A 93 -1.24 14.83 -2.31
C TYR A 93 -2.00 16.09 -2.68
N TYR A 94 -2.79 16.64 -1.74
CA TYR A 94 -3.62 17.80 -2.06
C TYR A 94 -2.81 19.09 -2.09
N GLN A 95 -1.71 19.19 -1.35
CA GLN A 95 -0.84 20.34 -1.45
C GLN A 95 -0.28 20.47 -2.85
N ASN A 96 0.11 19.36 -3.45
CA ASN A 96 0.61 19.40 -4.82
C ASN A 96 -0.45 19.81 -5.83
N LYS A 97 -1.71 19.69 -5.47
CA LYS A 97 -2.81 20.10 -6.34
C LYS A 97 -3.38 21.45 -5.95
N GLU A 98 -2.77 22.09 -4.95
CA GLU A 98 -3.22 23.39 -4.46
C GLU A 98 -4.69 23.37 -4.05
N MET A 99 -5.10 22.28 -3.41
CA MET A 99 -6.47 22.11 -2.94
C MET A 99 -6.42 21.78 -1.46
N PRO A 100 -7.43 22.24 -0.70
CA PRO A 100 -7.46 21.88 0.73
C PRO A 100 -7.87 20.43 0.90
N ALA A 101 -7.24 19.77 1.87
CA ALA A 101 -7.65 18.45 2.29
C ALA A 101 -8.25 18.57 3.67
N PHE A 102 -9.52 18.23 3.81
CA PHE A 102 -10.12 18.27 5.14
C PHE A 102 -9.48 17.22 6.04
N TYR A 103 -9.22 16.01 5.49
CA TYR A 103 -8.55 14.94 6.22
C TYR A 103 -7.09 14.93 5.85
N PRO A 104 -6.17 15.17 6.79
CA PRO A 104 -4.74 15.16 6.45
C PRO A 104 -4.22 13.76 6.16
N GLU A 105 -4.90 12.74 6.66
CA GLU A 105 -4.52 11.36 6.44
C GLU A 105 -5.75 10.49 6.52
N ALA A 106 -5.64 9.29 5.97
CA ALA A 106 -6.65 8.25 6.16
C ALA A 106 -5.96 7.05 6.79
N GLN A 107 -6.60 6.45 7.77
CA GLN A 107 -6.10 5.22 8.40
C GLN A 107 -7.17 4.17 8.27
N ILE A 108 -6.81 3.03 7.68
CA ILE A 108 -7.74 1.95 7.46
C ILE A 108 -7.20 0.71 8.15
N THR A 109 -7.94 0.23 9.14
CA THR A 109 -7.59 -0.96 9.89
C THR A 109 -8.42 -2.12 9.37
N PHE A 110 -7.78 -3.23 9.07
CA PHE A 110 -8.46 -4.39 8.50
C PHE A 110 -7.84 -5.68 9.01
N ARG A 111 -8.59 -6.78 8.88
CA ARG A 111 -8.11 -8.09 9.31
C ARG A 111 -7.72 -8.92 8.11
N LEU A 112 -6.61 -9.63 8.24
CA LEU A 112 -6.21 -10.63 7.27
C LEU A 112 -6.51 -11.98 7.91
N GLN A 113 -7.56 -12.64 7.44
CA GLN A 113 -8.09 -13.86 8.07
C GLN A 113 -8.02 -15.08 7.15
N ASP A 114 -7.65 -14.92 5.90
CA ASP A 114 -7.50 -16.04 4.98
C ASP A 114 -6.30 -15.79 4.09
N LYS A 115 -5.95 -16.74 3.26
CA LYS A 115 -4.75 -16.63 2.43
C LYS A 115 -5.01 -16.01 1.08
N LYS A 116 -6.21 -15.50 0.87
CA LYS A 116 -6.51 -14.83 -0.39
C LYS A 116 -5.85 -13.48 -0.43
N HIS A 117 -5.66 -12.99 -1.63
CA HIS A 117 -5.14 -11.64 -1.82
C HIS A 117 -6.10 -10.62 -1.21
N HIS A 118 -5.56 -9.65 -0.50
CA HIS A 118 -6.35 -8.58 0.11
C HIS A 118 -6.04 -7.28 -0.59
N HIS A 119 -7.07 -6.68 -1.17
CA HIS A 119 -6.94 -5.41 -1.88
C HIS A 119 -7.78 -4.38 -1.16
N ILE A 120 -7.13 -3.29 -0.76
CA ILE A 120 -7.77 -2.24 0.03
C ILE A 120 -7.79 -0.96 -0.80
N PRO A 121 -8.88 -0.70 -1.55
CA PRO A 121 -8.97 0.53 -2.33
C PRO A 121 -9.36 1.72 -1.46
N LEU A 122 -8.94 2.91 -1.90
CA LEU A 122 -9.34 4.15 -1.27
C LEU A 122 -10.00 5.03 -2.33
N LEU A 123 -11.23 5.44 -2.07
CA LEU A 123 -11.94 6.41 -2.90
C LEU A 123 -11.81 7.76 -2.21
N LEU A 124 -11.16 8.69 -2.86
CA LEU A 124 -10.67 9.91 -2.22
C LEU A 124 -11.30 11.15 -2.82
N SER A 125 -11.67 12.10 -1.96
CA SER A 125 -12.08 13.43 -2.37
C SER A 125 -11.52 14.42 -1.33
N PRO A 126 -11.58 15.73 -1.60
CA PRO A 126 -11.02 16.70 -0.65
C PRO A 126 -11.69 16.69 0.73
N PHE A 127 -12.93 16.26 0.82
CA PHE A 127 -13.68 16.33 2.07
C PHE A 127 -14.20 14.97 2.54
N GLY A 128 -13.72 13.88 1.98
CA GLY A 128 -14.18 12.57 2.40
C GLY A 128 -13.40 11.46 1.75
N TYR A 129 -13.58 10.26 2.26
CA TYR A 129 -13.00 9.07 1.61
C TYR A 129 -13.82 7.87 2.03
N SER A 130 -13.71 6.82 1.23
CA SER A 130 -14.33 5.55 1.57
C SER A 130 -13.41 4.43 1.13
N THR A 131 -13.66 3.24 1.66
CA THR A 131 -12.87 2.07 1.36
C THR A 131 -13.78 0.86 1.37
N TYR A 132 -13.31 -0.22 0.76
CA TYR A 132 -14.03 -1.48 0.76
C TYR A 132 -13.03 -2.59 0.52
N ARG A 133 -13.45 -3.84 0.71
CA ARG A 133 -12.58 -4.95 0.36
C ARG A 133 -12.69 -5.20 -1.12
N GLY A 134 -11.61 -4.91 -1.86
CA GLY A 134 -11.58 -5.16 -3.29
C GLY A 134 -11.33 -6.62 -3.59
N SER A 135 -11.42 -6.97 -4.82
CA SER A 135 -11.21 -8.35 -5.26
C SER A 135 -9.87 -8.57 -5.93
#